data_4662ed4d2bb011dc929fa3b914bdab13
#
_entry.id   4662ed4d2bb011dc929fa3b914bdab13
#
_cell.length_a   1.000
_cell.length_b   1.000
_cell.length_c   1.000
_cell.angle_alpha   90.00
_cell.angle_beta   90.00
_cell.angle_gamma   90.00
#
_symmetry.space_group_name_H-M   'P 1'
#
loop_
_entity.id
_entity.type
_entity.pdbx_description
1 polymer ?
#
loop_
_entity_poly.entity_id
_entity_poly.type
_entity_poly.pdbx_seq_one_letter_code
_entity_poly.pdbx_strand_id
1 'polypeptide(L)'
;MNYVEYGKENSDVIILLHGGGLSWWNYKEVAERLQTDYHVVLPILDGHAGCDKQFTTIENNALDIIEFVNIKLGGSVLMMGGLSLGGQILLEILSQRKDICKYAIVESVLVIPSKFTYSMIKPAFGSCYGLIKYKWFSKLQDNFIQVLPNMYHGEFSINHADDYVRKILEIVKQR
;
A
#
# COMPACT_ATOMS: atom_id res chain seq x y z
N MET A 1 3.81 -14.88 -1.78
CA MET A 1 3.19 -13.56 -1.84
C MET A 1 2.38 -13.44 -3.12
N ASN A 2 1.14 -12.93 -3.06
CA ASN A 2 0.31 -12.62 -4.22
C ASN A 2 0.57 -11.18 -4.66
N TYR A 3 0.49 -10.90 -5.96
CA TYR A 3 0.72 -9.57 -6.52
C TYR A 3 0.07 -9.41 -7.89
N VAL A 4 -0.11 -8.18 -8.31
CA VAL A 4 -0.48 -7.80 -9.69
C VAL A 4 0.67 -6.98 -10.27
N GLU A 5 0.95 -7.14 -11.56
CA GLU A 5 2.05 -6.43 -12.22
C GLU A 5 1.62 -5.81 -13.54
N TYR A 6 2.25 -4.70 -13.89
CA TYR A 6 2.04 -3.92 -15.10
C TYR A 6 3.39 -3.60 -15.74
N GLY A 7 3.47 -3.54 -17.07
CA GLY A 7 4.71 -3.16 -17.78
C GLY A 7 5.89 -4.08 -17.49
N LYS A 8 5.65 -5.38 -17.39
CA LYS A 8 6.64 -6.42 -17.04
C LYS A 8 7.87 -6.47 -17.94
N GLU A 9 7.75 -5.96 -19.15
CA GLU A 9 8.83 -5.85 -20.15
C GLU A 9 9.88 -4.81 -19.78
N ASN A 10 9.57 -3.88 -18.88
CA ASN A 10 10.49 -2.82 -18.48
C ASN A 10 11.46 -3.32 -17.39
N SER A 11 12.70 -2.81 -17.42
CA SER A 11 13.75 -3.17 -16.47
C SER A 11 13.71 -2.41 -15.14
N ASP A 12 13.18 -1.19 -15.17
CA ASP A 12 13.08 -0.32 -13.98
C ASP A 12 11.83 -0.67 -13.18
N VAL A 13 12.03 -1.29 -12.01
CA VAL A 13 10.93 -1.82 -11.18
C VAL A 13 10.49 -0.81 -10.12
N ILE A 14 9.17 -0.63 -9.99
CA ILE A 14 8.52 0.16 -8.94
C ILE A 14 7.59 -0.76 -8.16
N ILE A 15 7.71 -0.80 -6.83
CA ILE A 15 6.80 -1.54 -5.94
C ILE A 15 5.94 -0.55 -5.16
N LEU A 16 4.62 -0.74 -5.14
CA LEU A 16 3.69 0.11 -4.39
C LEU A 16 2.86 -0.73 -3.41
N LEU A 17 3.00 -0.42 -2.11
CA LEU A 17 2.37 -1.14 -1.00
C LEU A 17 1.13 -0.40 -0.53
N HIS A 18 -0.04 -1.02 -0.67
CA HIS A 18 -1.33 -0.44 -0.32
C HIS A 18 -1.54 -0.27 1.19
N GLY A 19 -2.50 0.57 1.57
CA GLY A 19 -2.89 0.80 2.95
C GLY A 19 -3.74 -0.33 3.54
N GLY A 20 -3.90 -0.34 4.87
CA GLY A 20 -4.77 -1.28 5.57
C GLY A 20 -6.23 -1.16 5.11
N GLY A 21 -6.91 -2.30 4.93
CA GLY A 21 -8.29 -2.37 4.40
C GLY A 21 -8.43 -2.14 2.90
N LEU A 22 -7.32 -1.88 2.20
CA LEU A 22 -7.24 -1.74 0.75
C LEU A 22 -6.62 -2.99 0.12
N SER A 23 -6.31 -2.96 -1.20
CA SER A 23 -5.58 -4.01 -1.89
C SER A 23 -4.87 -3.41 -3.12
N TRP A 24 -4.32 -4.25 -4.01
CA TRP A 24 -3.62 -3.86 -5.22
C TRP A 24 -4.35 -2.78 -6.04
N TRP A 25 -5.67 -2.80 -6.09
CA TRP A 25 -6.50 -1.84 -6.83
C TRP A 25 -6.34 -0.39 -6.35
N ASN A 26 -5.83 -0.17 -5.13
CA ASN A 26 -5.53 1.17 -4.62
C ASN A 26 -4.55 1.95 -5.52
N TYR A 27 -3.58 1.23 -6.11
CA TYR A 27 -2.58 1.81 -7.01
C TYR A 27 -2.78 1.44 -8.48
N LYS A 28 -3.93 0.82 -8.84
CA LYS A 28 -4.19 0.37 -10.21
C LYS A 28 -3.99 1.48 -11.22
N GLU A 29 -4.63 2.64 -10.99
CA GLU A 29 -4.57 3.76 -11.92
C GLU A 29 -3.16 4.35 -12.06
N VAL A 30 -2.40 4.40 -10.95
CA VAL A 30 -1.00 4.82 -10.96
C VAL A 30 -0.16 3.84 -11.80
N ALA A 31 -0.38 2.53 -11.60
CA ALA A 31 0.35 1.51 -12.35
C ALA A 31 0.02 1.54 -13.85
N GLU A 32 -1.24 1.71 -14.22
CA GLU A 32 -1.68 1.85 -15.62
C GLU A 32 -1.03 3.04 -16.33
N ARG A 33 -0.72 4.13 -15.62
CA ARG A 33 -0.04 5.30 -16.18
C ARG A 33 1.49 5.14 -16.28
N LEU A 34 2.06 4.34 -15.38
CA LEU A 34 3.51 4.12 -15.32
C LEU A 34 3.98 2.94 -16.18
N GLN A 35 3.09 2.03 -16.57
CA GLN A 35 3.44 0.77 -17.22
C GLN A 35 4.17 0.89 -18.55
N THR A 36 4.09 2.05 -19.22
CA THR A 36 4.80 2.27 -20.48
C THR A 36 6.32 2.32 -20.27
N ASP A 37 6.76 2.86 -19.13
CA ASP A 37 8.18 3.13 -18.88
C ASP A 37 8.74 2.29 -17.71
N TYR A 38 7.87 1.72 -16.86
CA TYR A 38 8.26 1.01 -15.64
C TYR A 38 7.53 -0.32 -15.48
N HIS A 39 8.23 -1.30 -14.92
CA HIS A 39 7.60 -2.51 -14.39
C HIS A 39 7.03 -2.20 -12.99
N VAL A 40 5.72 -2.06 -12.89
CA VAL A 40 5.05 -1.75 -11.62
C VAL A 40 4.50 -3.01 -10.99
N VAL A 41 4.91 -3.28 -9.75
CA VAL A 41 4.47 -4.43 -8.95
C VAL A 41 3.62 -3.95 -7.80
N LEU A 42 2.43 -4.50 -7.67
CA LEU A 42 1.45 -4.20 -6.63
C LEU A 42 1.27 -5.44 -5.74
N PRO A 43 2.05 -5.62 -4.67
CA PRO A 43 1.87 -6.70 -3.73
C PRO A 43 0.50 -6.65 -3.05
N ILE A 44 -0.08 -7.83 -2.79
CA ILE A 44 -1.27 -7.99 -1.98
C ILE A 44 -0.81 -8.40 -0.59
N LEU A 45 -0.96 -7.50 0.38
CA LEU A 45 -0.52 -7.72 1.76
C LEU A 45 -1.33 -8.85 2.41
N ASP A 46 -0.71 -9.59 3.29
CA ASP A 46 -1.37 -10.66 4.05
C ASP A 46 -2.64 -10.14 4.75
N GLY A 47 -3.70 -10.95 4.77
CA GLY A 47 -4.98 -10.61 5.39
C GLY A 47 -5.85 -9.64 4.59
N HIS A 48 -5.44 -9.26 3.37
CA HIS A 48 -6.20 -8.35 2.51
C HIS A 48 -6.82 -9.08 1.30
N ALA A 49 -7.80 -8.44 0.67
CA ALA A 49 -8.54 -9.02 -0.44
C ALA A 49 -7.62 -9.46 -1.60
N GLY A 50 -7.69 -10.75 -1.95
CA GLY A 50 -6.82 -11.37 -2.95
C GLY A 50 -5.62 -12.12 -2.37
N CYS A 51 -5.49 -12.17 -1.03
CA CYS A 51 -4.49 -12.98 -0.33
C CYS A 51 -5.18 -13.99 0.59
N ASP A 52 -4.81 -15.28 0.47
CA ASP A 52 -5.33 -16.35 1.34
C ASP A 52 -4.57 -16.46 2.67
N LYS A 53 -3.39 -15.83 2.76
CA LYS A 53 -2.55 -15.81 3.95
C LYS A 53 -3.07 -14.77 4.94
N GLN A 54 -3.20 -15.16 6.22
CA GLN A 54 -3.61 -14.24 7.28
C GLN A 54 -2.50 -13.25 7.62
N PHE A 55 -2.86 -11.99 7.89
CA PHE A 55 -1.94 -11.02 8.43
C PHE A 55 -1.46 -11.45 9.82
N THR A 56 -0.17 -11.47 10.01
CA THR A 56 0.45 -11.81 11.30
C THR A 56 1.13 -10.58 11.92
N THR A 57 2.19 -10.11 11.30
CA THR A 57 2.95 -8.93 11.75
C THR A 57 3.45 -8.11 10.56
N ILE A 58 3.86 -6.87 10.83
CA ILE A 58 4.52 -5.99 9.85
C ILE A 58 5.86 -6.62 9.42
N GLU A 59 6.61 -7.17 10.36
CA GLU A 59 7.93 -7.79 10.12
C GLU A 59 7.81 -8.99 9.17
N ASN A 60 6.81 -9.86 9.36
CA ASN A 60 6.61 -11.00 8.48
C ASN A 60 6.24 -10.58 7.05
N ASN A 61 5.37 -9.58 6.90
CA ASN A 61 5.07 -9.02 5.56
C ASN A 61 6.32 -8.38 4.93
N ALA A 62 7.14 -7.68 5.72
CA ALA A 62 8.39 -7.11 5.25
C ALA A 62 9.37 -8.18 4.75
N LEU A 63 9.53 -9.28 5.50
CA LEU A 63 10.36 -10.41 5.11
C LEU A 63 9.89 -11.07 3.82
N ASP A 64 8.59 -11.30 3.66
CA ASP A 64 8.00 -11.87 2.43
C ASP A 64 8.29 -10.99 1.20
N ILE A 65 8.22 -9.66 1.36
CA ILE A 65 8.52 -8.71 0.28
C ILE A 65 10.02 -8.68 -0.02
N ILE A 66 10.88 -8.68 1.01
CA ILE A 66 12.34 -8.76 0.83
C ILE A 66 12.72 -10.04 0.08
N GLU A 67 12.16 -11.17 0.47
CA GLU A 67 12.39 -12.45 -0.20
C GLU A 67 11.93 -12.42 -1.66
N PHE A 68 10.75 -11.85 -1.93
CA PHE A 68 10.23 -11.67 -3.28
C PHE A 68 11.18 -10.83 -4.14
N VAL A 69 11.66 -9.69 -3.63
CA VAL A 69 12.61 -8.82 -4.35
C VAL A 69 13.90 -9.58 -4.65
N ASN A 70 14.40 -10.34 -3.69
CA ASN A 70 15.63 -11.13 -3.87
C ASN A 70 15.48 -12.21 -4.94
N ILE A 71 14.37 -12.95 -4.92
CA ILE A 71 14.18 -14.12 -5.80
C ILE A 71 13.69 -13.72 -7.20
N LYS A 72 12.81 -12.72 -7.29
CA LYS A 72 12.09 -12.39 -8.53
C LYS A 72 12.59 -11.14 -9.24
N LEU A 73 13.18 -10.20 -8.48
CA LEU A 73 13.53 -8.87 -9.00
C LEU A 73 15.03 -8.54 -8.90
N GLY A 74 15.88 -9.56 -8.71
CA GLY A 74 17.33 -9.40 -8.75
C GLY A 74 17.94 -8.72 -7.51
N GLY A 75 17.21 -8.65 -6.40
CA GLY A 75 17.72 -8.20 -5.09
C GLY A 75 17.53 -6.72 -4.79
N SER A 76 17.23 -5.89 -5.79
CA SER A 76 16.92 -4.47 -5.58
C SER A 76 15.99 -3.93 -6.67
N VAL A 77 15.30 -2.83 -6.38
CA VAL A 77 14.38 -2.16 -7.30
C VAL A 77 14.67 -0.67 -7.41
N LEU A 78 14.14 -0.02 -8.43
CA LEU A 78 14.30 1.42 -8.61
C LEU A 78 13.62 2.20 -7.49
N MET A 79 12.37 1.87 -7.17
CA MET A 79 11.59 2.59 -6.18
C MET A 79 10.64 1.69 -5.42
N MET A 80 10.41 2.04 -4.15
CA MET A 80 9.31 1.50 -3.35
C MET A 80 8.45 2.63 -2.79
N GLY A 81 7.13 2.48 -2.88
CA GLY A 81 6.15 3.37 -2.27
C GLY A 81 5.26 2.64 -1.28
N GLY A 82 4.82 3.31 -0.22
CA GLY A 82 3.92 2.69 0.75
C GLY A 82 3.01 3.70 1.45
N LEU A 83 1.72 3.37 1.49
CA LEU A 83 0.68 4.16 2.15
C LEU A 83 0.28 3.53 3.49
N SER A 84 0.26 4.31 4.56
CA SER A 84 -0.24 3.90 5.89
C SER A 84 0.39 2.57 6.34
N LEU A 85 -0.35 1.45 6.40
CA LEU A 85 0.18 0.12 6.69
C LEU A 85 1.31 -0.28 5.73
N GLY A 86 1.12 -0.07 4.41
CA GLY A 86 2.17 -0.31 3.42
C GLY A 86 3.41 0.54 3.65
N GLY A 87 3.23 1.78 4.14
CA GLY A 87 4.35 2.63 4.55
C GLY A 87 5.08 2.13 5.80
N GLN A 88 4.36 1.58 6.79
CA GLN A 88 4.98 0.94 7.96
C GLN A 88 5.80 -0.30 7.57
N ILE A 89 5.24 -1.13 6.68
CA ILE A 89 5.97 -2.28 6.12
C ILE A 89 7.21 -1.83 5.34
N LEU A 90 7.10 -0.75 4.54
CA LEU A 90 8.24 -0.20 3.82
C LEU A 90 9.34 0.31 4.76
N LEU A 91 9.00 0.99 5.85
CA LEU A 91 9.97 1.40 6.86
C LEU A 91 10.67 0.21 7.50
N GLU A 92 9.93 -0.86 7.79
CA GLU A 92 10.51 -2.11 8.30
C GLU A 92 11.46 -2.75 7.27
N ILE A 93 11.07 -2.83 5.99
CA ILE A 93 11.94 -3.28 4.91
C ILE A 93 13.24 -2.48 4.86
N LEU A 94 13.15 -1.15 4.89
CA LEU A 94 14.31 -0.26 4.83
C LEU A 94 15.19 -0.35 6.08
N SER A 95 14.62 -0.70 7.24
CA SER A 95 15.39 -0.94 8.47
C SER A 95 16.29 -2.17 8.35
N GLN A 96 15.81 -3.21 7.65
CA GLN A 96 16.52 -4.48 7.43
C GLN A 96 17.43 -4.45 6.18
N ARG A 97 17.00 -3.78 5.11
CA ARG A 97 17.66 -3.74 3.79
C ARG A 97 17.66 -2.32 3.22
N LYS A 98 18.68 -1.54 3.60
CA LYS A 98 18.81 -0.12 3.16
C LYS A 98 19.04 0.05 1.66
N ASP A 99 19.56 -0.97 1.02
CA ASP A 99 19.94 -1.03 -0.40
C ASP A 99 18.87 -1.66 -1.30
N ILE A 100 17.72 -2.04 -0.74
CA ILE A 100 16.66 -2.76 -1.47
C ILE A 100 16.00 -1.90 -2.56
N CYS A 101 15.99 -0.59 -2.40
CA CYS A 101 15.53 0.34 -3.43
C CYS A 101 16.39 1.60 -3.47
N LYS A 102 16.45 2.24 -4.65
CA LYS A 102 17.16 3.50 -4.82
C LYS A 102 16.38 4.68 -4.25
N TYR A 103 15.04 4.65 -4.39
CA TYR A 103 14.13 5.70 -3.93
C TYR A 103 13.01 5.10 -3.09
N ALA A 104 12.54 5.84 -2.08
CA ALA A 104 11.40 5.43 -1.26
C ALA A 104 10.42 6.59 -1.07
N ILE A 105 9.11 6.31 -1.19
CA ILE A 105 8.03 7.22 -0.83
C ILE A 105 7.23 6.60 0.32
N VAL A 106 7.21 7.29 1.46
CA VAL A 106 6.48 6.86 2.65
C VAL A 106 5.39 7.86 2.95
N GLU A 107 4.13 7.44 2.92
CA GLU A 107 2.97 8.31 3.09
C GLU A 107 2.09 7.90 4.26
N SER A 108 1.62 8.89 5.02
CA SER A 108 0.61 8.74 6.09
C SER A 108 0.96 7.69 7.15
N VAL A 109 2.22 7.60 7.54
CA VAL A 109 2.72 6.60 8.49
C VAL A 109 2.70 7.13 9.92
N LEU A 110 2.17 6.34 10.84
CA LEU A 110 2.32 6.56 12.29
C LEU A 110 3.64 5.95 12.75
N VAL A 111 4.67 6.78 12.88
CA VAL A 111 6.02 6.35 13.31
C VAL A 111 6.13 6.27 14.83
N ILE A 112 5.33 7.06 15.56
CA ILE A 112 5.36 7.10 17.03
C ILE A 112 4.12 6.42 17.58
N PRO A 113 4.27 5.35 18.41
CA PRO A 113 3.13 4.73 19.08
C PRO A 113 2.43 5.74 19.99
N SER A 114 1.24 6.17 19.63
CA SER A 114 0.41 7.00 20.49
C SER A 114 -0.50 6.12 21.33
N LYS A 115 -0.35 6.15 22.66
CA LYS A 115 -1.26 5.45 23.58
C LYS A 115 -2.72 5.89 23.39
N PHE A 116 -2.92 7.15 23.02
CA PHE A 116 -4.25 7.71 22.73
C PHE A 116 -4.83 7.09 21.45
N THR A 117 -4.05 7.02 20.37
CA THR A 117 -4.46 6.42 19.11
C THR A 117 -4.79 4.93 19.28
N TYR A 118 -3.97 4.18 20.01
CA TYR A 118 -4.21 2.78 20.34
C TYR A 118 -5.49 2.57 21.15
N SER A 119 -5.73 3.42 22.15
CA SER A 119 -6.92 3.36 23.00
C SER A 119 -8.22 3.64 22.23
N MET A 120 -8.18 4.48 21.19
CA MET A 120 -9.35 4.78 20.36
C MET A 120 -9.55 3.81 19.19
N ILE A 121 -8.47 3.38 18.56
CA ILE A 121 -8.54 2.49 17.39
C ILE A 121 -9.06 1.11 17.77
N LYS A 122 -8.59 0.54 18.89
CA LYS A 122 -8.95 -0.81 19.31
C LYS A 122 -10.46 -1.01 19.54
N PRO A 123 -11.18 -0.15 20.29
CA PRO A 123 -12.63 -0.28 20.42
C PRO A 123 -13.38 0.09 19.13
N ALA A 124 -12.92 1.06 18.36
CA ALA A 124 -13.55 1.45 17.11
C ALA A 124 -13.51 0.31 16.08
N PHE A 125 -12.33 -0.25 15.79
CA PHE A 125 -12.20 -1.39 14.88
C PHE A 125 -12.80 -2.69 15.42
N GLY A 126 -12.68 -2.96 16.72
CA GLY A 126 -13.28 -4.14 17.34
C GLY A 126 -14.81 -4.14 17.27
N SER A 127 -15.44 -2.98 17.51
CA SER A 127 -16.89 -2.81 17.40
C SER A 127 -17.36 -2.87 15.94
N CYS A 128 -16.64 -2.24 15.03
CA CYS A 128 -16.95 -2.29 13.59
C CYS A 128 -16.80 -3.69 13.02
N TYR A 129 -15.76 -4.43 13.40
CA TYR A 129 -15.52 -5.78 12.90
C TYR A 129 -16.63 -6.79 13.27
N GLY A 130 -17.21 -6.65 14.48
CA GLY A 130 -18.36 -7.45 14.90
C GLY A 130 -19.64 -7.12 14.12
N LEU A 131 -19.78 -5.88 13.67
CA LEU A 131 -20.98 -5.37 12.97
C LEU A 131 -20.93 -5.57 11.46
N ILE A 132 -19.74 -5.69 10.87
CA ILE A 132 -19.53 -5.92 9.40
C ILE A 132 -20.26 -7.18 8.91
N LYS A 133 -20.51 -8.17 9.78
CA LYS A 133 -21.25 -9.39 9.44
C LYS A 133 -22.73 -9.18 9.11
N TYR A 134 -23.28 -8.02 9.44
CA TYR A 134 -24.70 -7.73 9.24
C TYR A 134 -24.92 -6.88 7.98
N LYS A 135 -25.78 -7.37 7.06
CA LYS A 135 -26.12 -6.68 5.80
C LYS A 135 -26.63 -5.23 5.98
N TRP A 136 -27.26 -4.92 7.12
CA TRP A 136 -27.72 -3.56 7.42
C TRP A 136 -26.55 -2.61 7.76
N PHE A 137 -25.45 -3.15 8.30
CA PHE A 137 -24.26 -2.37 8.63
C PHE A 137 -23.47 -2.02 7.37
N SER A 138 -23.45 -2.87 6.34
CA SER A 138 -22.84 -2.52 5.05
C SER A 138 -23.57 -1.33 4.40
N LYS A 139 -24.92 -1.28 4.48
CA LYS A 139 -25.71 -0.12 4.05
C LYS A 139 -25.42 1.15 4.88
N LEU A 140 -25.19 1.01 6.19
CA LEU A 140 -24.83 2.12 7.06
C LEU A 140 -23.41 2.61 6.75
N GLN A 141 -22.50 1.68 6.43
CA GLN A 141 -21.13 1.95 6.01
C GLN A 141 -21.11 2.69 4.67
N ASP A 142 -21.92 2.27 3.70
CA ASP A 142 -22.09 2.98 2.43
C ASP A 142 -22.62 4.41 2.63
N ASN A 143 -23.60 4.59 3.53
CA ASN A 143 -24.11 5.90 3.91
C ASN A 143 -23.10 6.72 4.73
N PHE A 144 -22.32 6.08 5.61
CA PHE A 144 -21.29 6.75 6.41
C PHE A 144 -20.08 7.14 5.56
N ILE A 145 -19.72 6.31 4.60
CA ILE A 145 -18.71 6.63 3.56
C ILE A 145 -19.19 7.78 2.69
N GLN A 146 -20.51 7.86 2.37
CA GLN A 146 -21.08 9.02 1.68
C GLN A 146 -21.15 10.29 2.54
N VAL A 147 -21.22 10.16 3.88
CA VAL A 147 -21.25 11.29 4.83
C VAL A 147 -19.85 11.75 5.25
N LEU A 148 -18.80 10.94 4.96
CA LEU A 148 -17.40 11.38 4.99
C LEU A 148 -16.94 11.75 3.56
N PRO A 149 -17.64 12.73 2.90
CA PRO A 149 -17.54 12.89 1.45
C PRO A 149 -16.17 13.32 0.97
N ASN A 150 -15.32 13.84 1.84
CA ASN A 150 -14.07 14.45 1.44
C ASN A 150 -12.83 13.69 1.96
N MET A 151 -12.99 12.63 2.75
CA MET A 151 -11.83 11.87 3.25
C MET A 151 -11.53 10.59 2.48
N TYR A 152 -12.49 10.00 1.74
CA TYR A 152 -12.28 8.70 1.09
C TYR A 152 -12.77 8.55 -0.35
N HIS A 153 -13.69 9.38 -0.85
CA HIS A 153 -14.25 9.25 -2.20
C HIS A 153 -13.92 10.40 -3.17
N GLY A 154 -13.55 11.58 -2.69
CA GLY A 154 -13.34 12.74 -3.55
C GLY A 154 -11.90 12.97 -4.00
N GLU A 155 -10.92 12.50 -3.24
CA GLU A 155 -9.50 12.84 -3.46
C GLU A 155 -8.60 11.64 -3.78
N PHE A 156 -9.09 10.40 -3.69
CA PHE A 156 -8.47 9.23 -4.33
C PHE A 156 -8.91 9.06 -5.79
N SER A 157 -9.54 10.08 -6.35
CA SER A 157 -9.89 10.20 -7.75
C SER A 157 -8.65 10.48 -8.62
N ILE A 158 -8.89 10.56 -9.91
CA ILE A 158 -7.94 10.85 -11.00
C ILE A 158 -6.86 11.90 -10.65
N ASN A 159 -7.19 12.95 -9.88
CA ASN A 159 -6.24 14.00 -9.49
C ASN A 159 -5.14 13.51 -8.54
N HIS A 160 -5.42 12.55 -7.67
CA HIS A 160 -4.41 11.98 -6.77
C HIS A 160 -3.46 11.01 -7.49
N ALA A 161 -3.96 10.24 -8.46
CA ALA A 161 -3.11 9.38 -9.28
C ALA A 161 -2.13 10.23 -10.10
N ASP A 162 -2.59 11.35 -10.68
CA ASP A 162 -1.74 12.29 -11.42
C ASP A 162 -0.64 12.90 -10.54
N ASP A 163 -0.99 13.36 -9.35
CA ASP A 163 -0.03 13.92 -8.40
C ASP A 163 0.98 12.88 -7.93
N TYR A 164 0.53 11.65 -7.71
CA TYR A 164 1.41 10.56 -7.29
C TYR A 164 2.37 10.14 -8.39
N VAL A 165 1.87 9.99 -9.62
CA VAL A 165 2.68 9.71 -10.81
C VAL A 165 3.71 10.85 -11.01
N ARG A 166 3.28 12.11 -10.90
CA ARG A 166 4.19 13.26 -11.00
C ARG A 166 5.30 13.20 -9.96
N LYS A 167 5.00 12.94 -8.69
CA LYS A 167 6.00 12.77 -7.62
C LYS A 167 7.01 11.66 -7.95
N ILE A 168 6.52 10.50 -8.40
CA ILE A 168 7.38 9.38 -8.81
C ILE A 168 8.33 9.85 -9.93
N LEU A 169 7.79 10.46 -10.98
CA LEU A 169 8.57 10.89 -12.13
C LEU A 169 9.58 12.00 -11.78
N GLU A 170 9.23 12.93 -10.89
CA GLU A 170 10.14 13.95 -10.39
C GLU A 170 11.34 13.33 -9.65
N ILE A 171 11.09 12.36 -8.78
CA ILE A 171 12.14 11.67 -8.00
C ILE A 171 13.05 10.85 -8.93
N VAL A 172 12.46 10.10 -9.84
CA VAL A 172 13.21 9.20 -10.73
C VAL A 172 14.01 9.97 -11.80
N LYS A 173 13.52 11.13 -12.25
CA LYS A 173 14.23 11.99 -13.22
C LYS A 173 15.44 12.75 -12.64
N GLN A 174 15.62 12.75 -11.31
CA GLN A 174 16.80 13.33 -10.65
C GLN A 174 18.06 12.44 -10.81
N ARG A 175 18.09 11.57 -11.82
CA ARG A 175 19.24 10.71 -12.19
C ARG A 175 20.47 11.51 -12.58
#